data_3563d043e81a9236124c5eabfaf79718
#
_entry.id   3563d043e81a9236124c5eabfaf79718
#
_cell.length_a   1.000
_cell.length_b   1.000
_cell.length_c   1.000
_cell.angle_alpha   90.00
_cell.angle_beta   90.00
_cell.angle_gamma   90.00
#
_symmetry.space_group_name_H-M   'P 1'
#
loop_
_entity.id
_entity.type
_entity.pdbx_description
1 polymer ?
#
loop_
_entity_poly.entity_id
_entity_poly.type
_entity_poly.pdbx_seq_one_letter_code
_entity_poly.pdbx_strand_id
1 'polypeptide(L)'
;MSTHPLRLLCSAALVVLLGTAPLAAQTKPKVLESGVARPASAVFIGNSFFYYNNSLHNHVSALLRAADPNYKFRTTSVTISGSGSDWHDVESYFRPNALGTYSFDADNNVVFNKIDRLFDLAIMMDCSQCPIHPQLKSVFYDYSRKHSDTVRRHGAKPAFFMSWAYADRPEMTAELAEAYTKAANDNDVFVIPAGLAFARSVDQRPQLNLYAPDKRHPSVAGTYLAASTSYASLFKTSPVGLKYTAGLDEATAKFLQTVAWETVQDYFR
;
A
#
# COMPACT_ATOMS: atom_id res chain seq x y z
N MET A 1 -0.19 1.23 85.98
CA MET A 1 0.28 0.16 85.10
C MET A 1 -0.77 0.00 83.98
N SER A 2 -0.47 0.60 82.80
CA SER A 2 -1.39 0.55 81.64
C SER A 2 -0.66 -0.16 80.50
N THR A 3 -1.12 -1.32 80.10
CA THR A 3 -0.56 -2.12 79.01
C THR A 3 -1.35 -1.78 77.73
N HIS A 4 -0.66 -1.23 76.73
CA HIS A 4 -1.19 -1.05 75.37
C HIS A 4 -0.91 -2.27 74.53
N PRO A 5 -1.84 -2.85 73.77
CA PRO A 5 -1.56 -3.89 72.80
C PRO A 5 -1.10 -3.28 71.44
N LEU A 6 0.00 -3.76 70.97
CA LEU A 6 0.59 -3.47 69.65
C LEU A 6 -0.29 -4.12 68.57
N ARG A 7 -0.88 -3.33 67.67
CA ARG A 7 -1.61 -3.81 66.45
C ARG A 7 -0.63 -4.00 65.33
N LEU A 8 -0.38 -5.26 64.94
CA LEU A 8 0.33 -5.63 63.69
C LEU A 8 -0.62 -5.33 62.51
N LEU A 9 -0.23 -4.41 61.63
CA LEU A 9 -0.86 -4.20 60.32
C LEU A 9 -0.15 -5.10 59.29
N CYS A 10 -0.81 -6.17 58.87
CA CYS A 10 -0.39 -6.97 57.73
C CYS A 10 -0.81 -6.27 56.46
N SER A 11 0.14 -5.65 55.75
CA SER A 11 -0.06 -5.10 54.39
C SER A 11 0.02 -6.24 53.39
N ALA A 12 -1.13 -6.66 52.85
CA ALA A 12 -1.20 -7.58 51.72
C ALA A 12 -0.82 -6.80 50.42
N ALA A 13 0.33 -7.09 49.85
CA ALA A 13 0.72 -6.62 48.56
C ALA A 13 -0.05 -7.38 47.46
N LEU A 14 -0.97 -6.67 46.79
CA LEU A 14 -1.68 -7.19 45.62
C LEU A 14 -0.74 -7.19 44.42
N VAL A 15 -0.19 -8.36 44.04
CA VAL A 15 0.59 -8.51 42.78
C VAL A 15 -0.41 -8.59 41.63
N VAL A 16 -0.55 -7.49 40.89
CA VAL A 16 -1.30 -7.49 39.62
C VAL A 16 -0.41 -8.13 38.57
N LEU A 17 -0.64 -9.39 38.25
CA LEU A 17 -0.10 -10.05 37.07
C LEU A 17 -0.76 -9.43 35.82
N LEU A 18 -0.09 -8.46 35.19
CA LEU A 18 -0.41 -8.02 33.85
C LEU A 18 -0.09 -9.18 32.88
N GLY A 19 -1.11 -9.96 32.57
CA GLY A 19 -1.02 -10.97 31.53
C GLY A 19 -0.80 -10.27 30.19
N THR A 20 0.41 -10.37 29.64
CA THR A 20 0.69 -10.02 28.22
C THR A 20 -0.02 -11.05 27.38
N ALA A 21 -1.18 -10.68 26.81
CA ALA A 21 -1.77 -11.48 25.75
C ALA A 21 -0.70 -11.65 24.63
N PRO A 22 -0.49 -12.88 24.12
CA PRO A 22 0.42 -13.07 23.01
C PRO A 22 -0.09 -12.21 21.84
N LEU A 23 0.75 -11.31 21.32
CA LEU A 23 0.50 -10.71 20.00
C LEU A 23 0.33 -11.89 19.03
N ALA A 24 -0.86 -12.02 18.44
CA ALA A 24 -1.07 -12.99 17.38
C ALA A 24 0.01 -12.72 16.32
N ALA A 25 0.77 -13.76 15.96
CA ALA A 25 1.81 -13.62 14.95
C ALA A 25 1.17 -13.14 13.66
N GLN A 26 1.68 -12.02 13.12
CA GLN A 26 1.19 -11.45 11.85
C GLN A 26 1.30 -12.50 10.75
N THR A 27 0.23 -12.69 9.98
CA THR A 27 0.25 -13.58 8.81
C THR A 27 1.32 -13.14 7.82
N LYS A 28 2.21 -14.07 7.47
CA LYS A 28 3.29 -13.78 6.50
C LYS A 28 2.82 -13.93 5.06
N PRO A 29 3.33 -13.11 4.12
CA PRO A 29 3.03 -13.27 2.71
C PRO A 29 3.66 -14.54 2.15
N LYS A 30 2.90 -15.27 1.30
CA LYS A 30 3.42 -16.44 0.54
C LYS A 30 4.17 -15.99 -0.72
N VAL A 31 3.70 -14.92 -1.36
CA VAL A 31 4.28 -14.39 -2.60
C VAL A 31 5.25 -13.28 -2.25
N LEU A 32 6.54 -13.53 -2.49
CA LEU A 32 7.61 -12.62 -2.08
C LEU A 32 8.07 -11.68 -3.21
N GLU A 33 7.65 -11.93 -4.45
CA GLU A 33 8.02 -11.15 -5.63
C GLU A 33 6.82 -10.90 -6.52
N SER A 34 6.83 -9.79 -7.27
CA SER A 34 5.73 -9.41 -8.18
C SER A 34 5.53 -10.38 -9.35
N GLY A 35 6.50 -11.26 -9.60
CA GLY A 35 6.53 -12.18 -10.74
C GLY A 35 6.91 -11.51 -12.06
N VAL A 36 7.36 -10.24 -12.03
CA VAL A 36 7.91 -9.50 -13.18
C VAL A 36 9.17 -8.77 -12.73
N ALA A 37 10.33 -9.25 -13.16
CA ALA A 37 11.62 -8.70 -12.71
C ALA A 37 11.87 -7.25 -13.17
N ARG A 38 11.47 -6.92 -14.39
CA ARG A 38 11.58 -5.57 -14.98
C ARG A 38 10.27 -5.17 -15.65
N PRO A 39 9.25 -4.76 -14.90
CA PRO A 39 7.97 -4.38 -15.49
C PRO A 39 8.13 -3.11 -16.35
N ALA A 40 7.67 -3.17 -17.60
CA ALA A 40 7.65 -2.01 -18.50
C ALA A 40 6.36 -1.21 -18.38
N SER A 41 5.33 -1.77 -17.76
CA SER A 41 4.03 -1.12 -17.63
C SER A 41 3.26 -1.59 -16.39
N ALA A 42 2.48 -0.65 -15.81
CA ALA A 42 1.56 -0.97 -14.71
C ALA A 42 0.29 -0.13 -14.80
N VAL A 43 -0.85 -0.73 -14.40
CA VAL A 43 -2.09 -0.01 -14.11
C VAL A 43 -2.33 0.02 -12.61
N PHE A 44 -2.69 1.21 -12.11
CA PHE A 44 -3.07 1.44 -10.71
C PHE A 44 -4.59 1.61 -10.65
N ILE A 45 -5.28 0.65 -10.04
CA ILE A 45 -6.73 0.58 -9.96
C ILE A 45 -7.15 0.82 -8.51
N GLY A 46 -7.94 1.87 -8.27
CA GLY A 46 -8.34 2.22 -6.91
C GLY A 46 -9.13 3.52 -6.82
N ASN A 47 -8.83 4.32 -5.85
CA ASN A 47 -9.62 5.49 -5.49
C ASN A 47 -8.74 6.71 -5.13
N SER A 48 -9.28 7.61 -4.31
CA SER A 48 -8.61 8.86 -3.88
C SER A 48 -7.26 8.64 -3.20
N PHE A 49 -7.02 7.51 -2.57
CA PHE A 49 -5.71 7.21 -1.97
C PHE A 49 -4.61 7.10 -3.05
N PHE A 50 -4.98 6.81 -4.28
CA PHE A 50 -4.03 6.80 -5.41
C PHE A 50 -3.89 8.15 -6.09
N TYR A 51 -4.97 8.94 -6.29
CA TYR A 51 -4.86 10.15 -7.10
C TYR A 51 -4.48 11.43 -6.33
N TYR A 52 -4.47 11.43 -4.98
CA TYR A 52 -4.03 12.60 -4.23
C TYR A 52 -2.59 12.99 -4.55
N ASN A 53 -2.25 14.27 -4.36
CA ASN A 53 -0.89 14.82 -4.45
C ASN A 53 -0.16 14.45 -5.75
N ASN A 54 -0.79 14.67 -6.89
CA ASN A 54 -0.24 14.31 -8.21
C ASN A 54 -0.16 12.81 -8.51
N SER A 55 -0.97 12.01 -7.85
CA SER A 55 -1.11 10.55 -8.03
C SER A 55 0.11 9.69 -7.72
N LEU A 56 -0.13 8.63 -6.98
CA LEU A 56 0.88 7.65 -6.55
C LEU A 56 1.73 7.13 -7.73
N HIS A 57 1.11 6.78 -8.87
CA HIS A 57 1.81 6.22 -10.02
C HIS A 57 2.85 7.17 -10.62
N ASN A 58 2.63 8.49 -10.56
CA ASN A 58 3.58 9.49 -11.02
C ASN A 58 4.81 9.55 -10.10
N HIS A 59 4.61 9.45 -8.79
CA HIS A 59 5.71 9.41 -7.81
C HIS A 59 6.54 8.13 -7.94
N VAL A 60 5.90 6.97 -8.15
CA VAL A 60 6.61 5.70 -8.42
C VAL A 60 7.47 5.82 -9.68
N SER A 61 6.90 6.36 -10.76
CA SER A 61 7.63 6.60 -12.01
C SER A 61 8.77 7.59 -11.84
N ALA A 62 8.61 8.62 -11.01
CA ALA A 62 9.64 9.61 -10.72
C ALA A 62 10.79 9.02 -9.90
N LEU A 63 10.51 8.19 -8.90
CA LEU A 63 11.52 7.44 -8.14
C LEU A 63 12.31 6.52 -9.06
N LEU A 64 11.62 5.79 -9.95
CA LEU A 64 12.29 4.91 -10.89
C LEU A 64 13.19 5.66 -11.88
N ARG A 65 12.73 6.81 -12.42
CA ARG A 65 13.58 7.67 -13.28
C ARG A 65 14.76 8.26 -12.52
N ALA A 66 14.62 8.55 -11.24
CA ALA A 66 15.73 9.01 -10.41
C ALA A 66 16.78 7.92 -10.15
N ALA A 67 16.37 6.65 -10.13
CA ALA A 67 17.24 5.50 -9.99
C ALA A 67 17.89 5.08 -11.31
N ASP A 68 17.13 5.04 -12.39
CA ASP A 68 17.56 4.68 -13.74
C ASP A 68 16.83 5.56 -14.78
N PRO A 69 17.46 6.64 -15.26
CA PRO A 69 16.86 7.55 -16.25
C PRO A 69 16.49 6.87 -17.58
N ASN A 70 17.11 5.75 -17.89
CA ASN A 70 16.87 4.99 -19.13
C ASN A 70 15.76 3.96 -19.01
N TYR A 71 15.25 3.71 -17.80
CA TYR A 71 14.20 2.73 -17.58
C TYR A 71 12.86 3.24 -18.16
N LYS A 72 12.31 2.48 -19.09
CA LYS A 72 11.00 2.78 -19.70
C LYS A 72 9.91 2.10 -18.90
N PHE A 73 9.17 2.88 -18.14
CA PHE A 73 8.05 2.40 -17.33
C PHE A 73 6.81 3.25 -17.59
N ARG A 74 5.84 2.68 -18.28
CA ARG A 74 4.55 3.31 -18.56
C ARG A 74 3.57 2.99 -17.43
N THR A 75 3.04 4.01 -16.79
CA THR A 75 2.03 3.85 -15.75
C THR A 75 0.71 4.48 -16.18
N THR A 76 -0.38 3.84 -15.80
CA THR A 76 -1.75 4.32 -16.03
C THR A 76 -2.50 4.26 -14.70
N SER A 77 -3.31 5.26 -14.41
CA SER A 77 -4.16 5.30 -13.22
C SER A 77 -5.63 5.21 -13.63
N VAL A 78 -6.37 4.30 -13.01
CA VAL A 78 -7.82 4.17 -13.15
C VAL A 78 -8.42 4.27 -11.77
N THR A 79 -9.00 5.43 -11.47
CA THR A 79 -9.48 5.73 -10.13
C THR A 79 -10.90 6.26 -10.15
N ILE A 80 -11.72 5.78 -9.21
CA ILE A 80 -13.07 6.26 -8.95
C ILE A 80 -13.10 6.76 -7.51
N SER A 81 -13.51 8.00 -7.29
CA SER A 81 -13.53 8.59 -5.94
C SER A 81 -14.43 7.78 -5.00
N GLY A 82 -13.88 7.38 -3.84
CA GLY A 82 -14.63 6.63 -2.81
C GLY A 82 -14.94 5.17 -3.16
N SER A 83 -14.44 4.66 -4.28
CA SER A 83 -14.77 3.31 -4.74
C SER A 83 -14.22 2.20 -3.84
N GLY A 84 -15.00 1.12 -3.74
CA GLY A 84 -14.51 -0.23 -3.48
C GLY A 84 -14.11 -0.93 -4.78
N SER A 85 -13.54 -2.11 -4.66
CA SER A 85 -13.13 -2.92 -5.80
C SER A 85 -14.31 -3.37 -6.69
N ASP A 86 -15.49 -3.50 -6.11
CA ASP A 86 -16.74 -3.87 -6.81
C ASP A 86 -17.24 -2.81 -7.79
N TRP A 87 -16.75 -1.56 -7.72
CA TRP A 87 -17.11 -0.49 -8.65
C TRP A 87 -16.29 -0.51 -9.93
N HIS A 88 -15.20 -1.28 -9.97
CA HIS A 88 -14.28 -1.35 -11.10
C HIS A 88 -14.62 -2.50 -12.06
N ASP A 89 -14.87 -2.18 -13.32
CA ASP A 89 -14.91 -3.17 -14.39
C ASP A 89 -13.51 -3.45 -14.93
N VAL A 90 -12.73 -4.22 -14.16
CA VAL A 90 -11.33 -4.51 -14.48
C VAL A 90 -11.19 -5.23 -15.83
N GLU A 91 -12.16 -6.04 -16.24
CA GLU A 91 -12.17 -6.68 -17.55
C GLU A 91 -12.13 -5.64 -18.69
N SER A 92 -12.88 -4.55 -18.55
CA SER A 92 -12.91 -3.48 -19.56
C SER A 92 -11.57 -2.75 -19.71
N TYR A 93 -10.75 -2.70 -18.66
CA TYR A 93 -9.46 -2.00 -18.69
C TYR A 93 -8.38 -2.73 -19.48
N PHE A 94 -8.57 -4.03 -19.71
CA PHE A 94 -7.65 -4.88 -20.47
C PHE A 94 -8.11 -5.16 -21.91
N ARG A 95 -9.22 -4.57 -22.33
CA ARG A 95 -9.66 -4.73 -23.73
C ARG A 95 -8.64 -4.14 -24.70
N PRO A 96 -8.51 -4.68 -25.91
CA PRO A 96 -7.68 -4.09 -26.95
C PRO A 96 -8.00 -2.60 -27.15
N ASN A 97 -6.96 -1.78 -27.29
CA ASN A 97 -7.06 -0.33 -27.45
C ASN A 97 -7.70 0.43 -26.25
N ALA A 98 -7.83 -0.20 -25.08
CA ALA A 98 -8.24 0.49 -23.85
C ALA A 98 -7.09 1.32 -23.27
N LEU A 99 -7.44 2.22 -22.34
CA LEU A 99 -6.54 2.93 -21.43
C LEU A 99 -5.19 3.40 -22.04
N GLY A 100 -5.25 4.45 -22.89
CA GLY A 100 -4.04 5.11 -23.35
C GLY A 100 -3.24 4.36 -24.41
N THR A 101 -3.88 3.49 -25.16
CA THR A 101 -3.26 2.75 -26.25
C THR A 101 -3.40 3.41 -27.61
N TYR A 102 -3.76 4.69 -27.66
CA TYR A 102 -3.86 5.47 -28.88
C TYR A 102 -2.91 6.67 -28.85
N SER A 103 -2.60 7.20 -30.02
CA SER A 103 -1.87 8.44 -30.27
C SER A 103 -2.59 9.24 -31.37
N PHE A 104 -2.09 10.43 -31.68
CA PHE A 104 -2.56 11.20 -32.83
C PHE A 104 -1.45 11.25 -33.88
N ASP A 105 -1.83 11.15 -35.15
CA ASP A 105 -0.92 11.40 -36.27
C ASP A 105 -0.77 12.90 -36.56
N ALA A 106 -0.01 13.25 -37.61
CA ALA A 106 0.24 14.62 -37.98
C ALA A 106 -1.03 15.41 -38.44
N ASP A 107 -2.06 14.67 -38.85
CA ASP A 107 -3.35 15.18 -39.31
C ASP A 107 -4.43 15.15 -38.20
N ASN A 108 -4.03 14.92 -36.95
CA ASN A 108 -4.90 14.76 -35.76
C ASN A 108 -5.89 13.57 -35.81
N ASN A 109 -5.63 12.57 -36.65
CA ASN A 109 -6.41 11.34 -36.57
C ASN A 109 -5.98 10.47 -35.41
N VAL A 110 -6.93 9.79 -34.79
CA VAL A 110 -6.66 8.79 -33.74
C VAL A 110 -5.99 7.56 -34.37
N VAL A 111 -4.81 7.23 -33.90
CA VAL A 111 -4.06 6.03 -34.29
C VAL A 111 -3.95 5.11 -33.07
N PHE A 112 -4.52 3.91 -33.16
CA PHE A 112 -4.38 2.91 -32.12
C PHE A 112 -2.99 2.29 -32.15
N ASN A 113 -2.29 2.36 -31.01
CA ASN A 113 -0.95 1.80 -30.89
C ASN A 113 -1.05 0.26 -30.84
N LYS A 114 -0.19 -0.43 -31.57
CA LYS A 114 -0.08 -1.88 -31.47
C LYS A 114 0.67 -2.25 -30.20
N ILE A 115 -0.04 -2.77 -29.23
CA ILE A 115 0.49 -3.21 -27.93
C ILE A 115 -0.01 -4.62 -27.69
N ASP A 116 0.88 -5.59 -27.66
CA ASP A 116 0.55 -7.00 -27.48
C ASP A 116 -0.01 -7.29 -26.09
N ARG A 117 0.57 -6.64 -25.06
CA ARG A 117 0.13 -6.70 -23.68
C ARG A 117 0.02 -5.29 -23.10
N LEU A 118 -1.15 -4.91 -22.61
CA LEU A 118 -1.39 -3.56 -22.09
C LEU A 118 -0.56 -3.26 -20.86
N PHE A 119 -0.51 -4.20 -19.92
CA PHE A 119 0.16 -4.03 -18.63
C PHE A 119 0.90 -5.30 -18.22
N ASP A 120 2.05 -5.12 -17.59
CA ASP A 120 2.78 -6.19 -16.91
C ASP A 120 2.22 -6.43 -15.52
N LEU A 121 1.81 -5.35 -14.84
CA LEU A 121 1.30 -5.35 -13.48
C LEU A 121 -0.05 -4.64 -13.39
N ALA A 122 -0.95 -5.16 -12.56
CA ALA A 122 -2.13 -4.43 -12.08
C ALA A 122 -2.03 -4.29 -10.57
N ILE A 123 -1.86 -3.06 -10.10
CA ILE A 123 -1.76 -2.70 -8.68
C ILE A 123 -3.14 -2.23 -8.25
N MET A 124 -3.78 -3.00 -7.36
CA MET A 124 -5.18 -2.85 -7.00
C MET A 124 -5.34 -2.57 -5.51
N MET A 125 -6.24 -1.68 -5.16
CA MET A 125 -6.66 -1.46 -3.78
C MET A 125 -8.19 -1.37 -3.69
N ASP A 126 -8.71 -1.73 -2.52
CA ASP A 126 -10.12 -1.55 -2.18
C ASP A 126 -10.35 -0.19 -1.52
N CYS A 127 -11.57 0.11 -1.09
CA CYS A 127 -11.82 1.27 -0.25
C CYS A 127 -10.99 1.18 1.04
N SER A 128 -10.74 2.32 1.68
CA SER A 128 -9.80 2.42 2.79
C SER A 128 -10.09 1.51 3.99
N GLN A 129 -11.36 1.12 4.20
CA GLN A 129 -11.79 0.25 5.30
C GLN A 129 -12.57 -1.01 4.85
N CYS A 130 -12.87 -1.15 3.55
CA CYS A 130 -13.66 -2.29 3.05
C CYS A 130 -13.09 -3.65 3.46
N PRO A 131 -11.76 -3.86 3.48
CA PRO A 131 -11.17 -5.14 3.88
C PRO A 131 -11.50 -5.57 5.31
N ILE A 132 -11.83 -4.61 6.19
CA ILE A 132 -12.12 -4.84 7.61
C ILE A 132 -13.55 -4.46 8.02
N HIS A 133 -14.32 -3.88 7.09
CA HIS A 133 -15.68 -3.46 7.38
C HIS A 133 -16.64 -4.67 7.50
N PRO A 134 -17.46 -4.78 8.57
CA PRO A 134 -18.28 -5.97 8.81
C PRO A 134 -19.16 -6.40 7.63
N GLN A 135 -19.70 -5.44 6.87
CA GLN A 135 -20.61 -5.69 5.75
C GLN A 135 -19.90 -5.79 4.39
N LEU A 136 -18.71 -5.21 4.23
CA LEU A 136 -18.00 -5.12 2.94
C LEU A 136 -16.82 -6.09 2.84
N LYS A 137 -16.42 -6.69 3.94
CA LYS A 137 -15.30 -7.63 3.99
C LYS A 137 -15.45 -8.82 3.02
N SER A 138 -16.65 -9.38 2.91
CA SER A 138 -16.91 -10.46 1.95
C SER A 138 -16.76 -9.99 0.51
N VAL A 139 -17.25 -8.76 0.19
CA VAL A 139 -17.11 -8.15 -1.12
C VAL A 139 -15.62 -7.96 -1.46
N PHE A 140 -14.81 -7.48 -0.52
CA PHE A 140 -13.36 -7.37 -0.70
C PHE A 140 -12.71 -8.70 -1.11
N TYR A 141 -13.00 -9.82 -0.41
CA TYR A 141 -12.41 -11.12 -0.74
C TYR A 141 -12.90 -11.65 -2.10
N ASP A 142 -14.18 -11.48 -2.40
CA ASP A 142 -14.76 -11.94 -3.67
C ASP A 142 -14.15 -11.20 -4.86
N TYR A 143 -14.02 -9.88 -4.77
CA TYR A 143 -13.44 -9.06 -5.83
C TYR A 143 -11.92 -9.16 -5.90
N SER A 144 -11.23 -9.41 -4.78
CA SER A 144 -9.80 -9.75 -4.78
C SER A 144 -9.53 -10.97 -5.66
N ARG A 145 -10.33 -12.03 -5.52
CA ARG A 145 -10.25 -13.23 -6.37
C ARG A 145 -10.60 -12.90 -7.83
N LYS A 146 -11.80 -12.34 -8.06
CA LYS A 146 -12.33 -12.04 -9.41
C LYS A 146 -11.36 -11.19 -10.22
N HIS A 147 -10.83 -10.12 -9.64
CA HIS A 147 -9.93 -9.21 -10.34
C HIS A 147 -8.54 -9.82 -10.55
N SER A 148 -8.03 -10.59 -9.60
CA SER A 148 -6.77 -11.31 -9.77
C SER A 148 -6.82 -12.31 -10.92
N ASP A 149 -7.93 -13.05 -11.04
CA ASP A 149 -8.15 -13.99 -12.13
C ASP A 149 -8.30 -13.25 -13.49
N THR A 150 -9.01 -12.13 -13.49
CA THR A 150 -9.13 -11.28 -14.69
C THR A 150 -7.77 -10.77 -15.16
N VAL A 151 -6.96 -10.20 -14.27
CA VAL A 151 -5.61 -9.70 -14.57
C VAL A 151 -4.74 -10.81 -15.18
N ARG A 152 -4.79 -12.01 -14.60
CA ARG A 152 -4.00 -13.16 -15.10
C ARG A 152 -4.45 -13.64 -16.47
N ARG A 153 -5.77 -13.67 -16.75
CA ARG A 153 -6.28 -14.03 -18.08
C ARG A 153 -5.73 -13.13 -19.17
N HIS A 154 -5.46 -11.87 -18.87
CA HIS A 154 -4.84 -10.90 -19.77
C HIS A 154 -3.31 -10.88 -19.75
N GLY A 155 -2.68 -11.88 -19.12
CA GLY A 155 -1.22 -12.05 -19.10
C GLY A 155 -0.46 -11.11 -18.17
N ALA A 156 -1.16 -10.29 -17.37
CA ALA A 156 -0.56 -9.42 -16.37
C ALA A 156 -0.45 -10.14 -15.00
N LYS A 157 0.34 -9.56 -14.08
CA LYS A 157 0.44 -10.03 -12.70
C LYS A 157 -0.33 -9.09 -11.77
N PRO A 158 -1.23 -9.62 -10.93
CA PRO A 158 -1.91 -8.83 -9.92
C PRO A 158 -0.98 -8.53 -8.74
N ALA A 159 -1.16 -7.34 -8.17
CA ALA A 159 -0.57 -6.94 -6.89
C ALA A 159 -1.61 -6.19 -6.07
N PHE A 160 -1.67 -6.46 -4.76
CA PHE A 160 -2.52 -5.69 -3.85
C PHE A 160 -1.72 -4.59 -3.18
N PHE A 161 -2.30 -3.40 -3.16
CA PHE A 161 -1.76 -2.28 -2.41
C PHE A 161 -2.48 -2.21 -1.06
N MET A 162 -1.77 -2.52 0.01
CA MET A 162 -2.29 -2.47 1.38
C MET A 162 -2.50 -1.01 1.78
N SER A 163 -3.77 -0.59 1.97
CA SER A 163 -4.09 0.74 2.48
C SER A 163 -3.63 0.90 3.94
N TRP A 164 -3.60 2.14 4.41
CA TRP A 164 -3.18 2.50 5.78
C TRP A 164 -4.36 2.78 6.69
N ALA A 165 -4.12 2.67 8.00
CA ALA A 165 -5.04 3.07 9.05
C ALA A 165 -5.29 4.57 9.04
N TYR A 166 -6.46 5.02 9.46
CA TYR A 166 -6.74 6.44 9.70
C TYR A 166 -5.87 6.96 10.86
N ALA A 167 -5.52 8.24 10.85
CA ALA A 167 -4.67 8.83 11.88
C ALA A 167 -5.29 8.75 13.31
N ASP A 168 -6.61 8.73 13.41
CA ASP A 168 -7.35 8.60 14.65
C ASP A 168 -7.86 7.18 14.93
N ARG A 169 -7.45 6.19 14.10
CA ARG A 169 -7.83 4.79 14.24
C ARG A 169 -6.65 3.85 13.97
N PRO A 170 -5.54 3.96 14.72
CA PRO A 170 -4.31 3.21 14.47
C PRO A 170 -4.49 1.67 14.58
N GLU A 171 -5.49 1.21 15.32
CA GLU A 171 -5.84 -0.21 15.46
C GLU A 171 -6.19 -0.87 14.12
N MET A 172 -6.67 -0.11 13.14
CA MET A 172 -6.94 -0.61 11.78
C MET A 172 -5.69 -1.20 11.11
N THR A 173 -4.49 -0.81 11.53
CA THR A 173 -3.23 -1.28 10.90
C THR A 173 -3.11 -2.81 10.93
N ALA A 174 -3.31 -3.42 12.08
CA ALA A 174 -3.21 -4.87 12.22
C ALA A 174 -4.30 -5.60 11.43
N GLU A 175 -5.53 -5.09 11.49
CA GLU A 175 -6.67 -5.68 10.79
C GLU A 175 -6.51 -5.59 9.26
N LEU A 176 -6.06 -4.43 8.72
CA LEU A 176 -5.80 -4.24 7.30
C LEU A 176 -4.64 -5.12 6.83
N ALA A 177 -3.56 -5.20 7.60
CA ALA A 177 -2.42 -6.04 7.28
C ALA A 177 -2.82 -7.52 7.18
N GLU A 178 -3.61 -8.00 8.14
CA GLU A 178 -4.13 -9.37 8.13
C GLU A 178 -5.06 -9.60 6.92
N ALA A 179 -6.02 -8.69 6.67
CA ALA A 179 -6.99 -8.84 5.59
C ALA A 179 -6.32 -8.87 4.20
N TYR A 180 -5.40 -7.93 3.93
CA TYR A 180 -4.69 -7.88 2.65
C TYR A 180 -3.74 -9.06 2.47
N THR A 181 -2.99 -9.43 3.51
CA THR A 181 -2.06 -10.58 3.43
C THR A 181 -2.82 -11.89 3.24
N LYS A 182 -3.94 -12.07 3.96
CA LYS A 182 -4.79 -13.25 3.77
C LYS A 182 -5.38 -13.30 2.36
N ALA A 183 -5.99 -12.22 1.87
CA ALA A 183 -6.53 -12.16 0.52
C ALA A 183 -5.47 -12.47 -0.54
N ALA A 184 -4.25 -11.95 -0.34
CA ALA A 184 -3.12 -12.21 -1.21
C ALA A 184 -2.68 -13.67 -1.18
N ASN A 185 -2.58 -14.27 0.00
CA ASN A 185 -2.22 -15.67 0.19
C ASN A 185 -3.24 -16.64 -0.40
N ASP A 186 -4.53 -16.30 -0.29
CA ASP A 186 -5.63 -17.11 -0.84
C ASP A 186 -5.68 -17.08 -2.38
N ASN A 187 -5.07 -16.04 -2.99
CA ASN A 187 -5.11 -15.82 -4.43
C ASN A 187 -3.72 -15.81 -5.10
N ASP A 188 -2.65 -16.18 -4.39
CA ASP A 188 -1.26 -16.14 -4.88
C ASP A 188 -0.87 -14.76 -5.46
N VAL A 189 -1.18 -13.69 -4.73
CA VAL A 189 -0.96 -12.29 -5.12
C VAL A 189 0.15 -11.65 -4.29
N PHE A 190 0.95 -10.82 -4.94
CA PHE A 190 1.97 -9.99 -4.29
C PHE A 190 1.33 -8.82 -3.55
N VAL A 191 1.89 -8.41 -2.40
CA VAL A 191 1.38 -7.27 -1.62
C VAL A 191 2.42 -6.16 -1.52
N ILE A 192 1.99 -4.91 -1.68
CA ILE A 192 2.76 -3.71 -1.37
C ILE A 192 2.34 -3.24 0.03
N PRO A 193 3.21 -3.33 1.06
CA PRO A 193 2.81 -3.14 2.46
C PRO A 193 2.81 -1.66 2.88
N ALA A 194 2.14 -0.77 2.11
CA ALA A 194 2.16 0.67 2.35
C ALA A 194 1.53 1.05 3.70
N GLY A 195 0.48 0.34 4.15
CA GLY A 195 -0.15 0.56 5.45
C GLY A 195 0.80 0.31 6.62
N LEU A 196 1.66 -0.71 6.51
CA LEU A 196 2.69 -0.98 7.53
C LEU A 196 3.78 0.09 7.53
N ALA A 197 4.15 0.64 6.37
CA ALA A 197 5.10 1.74 6.28
C ALA A 197 4.56 3.02 6.95
N PHE A 198 3.25 3.31 6.77
CA PHE A 198 2.59 4.42 7.48
C PHE A 198 2.67 4.23 8.99
N ALA A 199 2.30 3.06 9.51
CA ALA A 199 2.35 2.77 10.94
C ALA A 199 3.78 2.92 11.49
N ARG A 200 4.79 2.38 10.82
CA ARG A 200 6.20 2.52 11.20
C ARG A 200 6.65 3.98 11.22
N SER A 201 6.26 4.78 10.23
CA SER A 201 6.62 6.21 10.18
C SER A 201 5.98 7.00 11.31
N VAL A 202 4.71 6.72 11.62
CA VAL A 202 3.99 7.36 12.75
C VAL A 202 4.64 6.99 14.09
N ASP A 203 5.03 5.74 14.27
CA ASP A 203 5.72 5.26 15.48
C ASP A 203 7.10 5.93 15.66
N GLN A 204 7.92 5.94 14.61
CA GLN A 204 9.28 6.49 14.67
C GLN A 204 9.35 8.02 14.66
N ARG A 205 8.39 8.70 14.02
CA ARG A 205 8.35 10.16 13.91
C ARG A 205 6.91 10.68 13.96
N PRO A 206 6.24 10.66 15.13
CA PRO A 206 4.83 11.01 15.27
C PRO A 206 4.50 12.47 14.91
N GLN A 207 5.50 13.38 14.94
CA GLN A 207 5.33 14.78 14.53
C GLN A 207 5.31 14.96 13.00
N LEU A 208 5.71 13.97 12.21
CA LEU A 208 5.64 14.04 10.76
C LEU A 208 4.24 13.69 10.28
N ASN A 209 3.53 14.69 9.79
CA ASN A 209 2.16 14.50 9.34
C ASN A 209 2.10 13.78 7.97
N LEU A 210 1.58 12.56 7.96
CA LEU A 210 1.35 11.77 6.74
C LEU A 210 -0.05 11.94 6.15
N TYR A 211 -0.94 12.68 6.80
CA TYR A 211 -2.36 12.76 6.49
C TYR A 211 -2.80 14.15 6.08
N ALA A 212 -3.83 14.22 5.26
CA ALA A 212 -4.60 15.43 5.03
C ALA A 212 -5.44 15.80 6.28
N PRO A 213 -6.07 16.98 6.33
CA PRO A 213 -6.87 17.41 7.49
C PRO A 213 -8.01 16.47 7.88
N ASP A 214 -8.50 15.64 6.94
CA ASP A 214 -9.54 14.64 7.18
C ASP A 214 -9.07 13.39 7.91
N LYS A 215 -7.76 13.29 8.21
CA LYS A 215 -7.11 12.17 8.90
C LYS A 215 -7.12 10.82 8.16
N ARG A 216 -7.44 10.83 6.88
CA ARG A 216 -7.63 9.64 6.03
C ARG A 216 -6.79 9.68 4.77
N HIS A 217 -6.98 10.73 3.96
CA HIS A 217 -6.22 10.93 2.72
C HIS A 217 -4.76 11.25 3.03
N PRO A 218 -3.84 10.93 2.14
CA PRO A 218 -2.42 11.19 2.38
C PRO A 218 -2.08 12.67 2.19
N SER A 219 -1.16 13.18 2.99
CA SER A 219 -0.39 14.39 2.69
C SER A 219 0.62 14.08 1.58
N VAL A 220 1.38 15.08 1.12
CA VAL A 220 2.50 14.86 0.18
C VAL A 220 3.51 13.86 0.77
N ALA A 221 3.83 13.97 2.06
CA ALA A 221 4.73 13.04 2.75
C ALA A 221 4.16 11.61 2.78
N GLY A 222 2.84 11.46 3.03
CA GLY A 222 2.16 10.17 2.99
C GLY A 222 2.18 9.54 1.60
N THR A 223 1.86 10.33 0.54
CA THR A 223 1.94 9.82 -0.84
C THR A 223 3.36 9.42 -1.22
N TYR A 224 4.36 10.21 -0.80
CA TYR A 224 5.76 9.91 -1.06
C TYR A 224 6.22 8.63 -0.36
N LEU A 225 5.81 8.40 0.90
CA LEU A 225 6.07 7.16 1.61
C LEU A 225 5.45 5.95 0.91
N ALA A 226 4.17 6.06 0.51
CA ALA A 226 3.47 5.03 -0.24
C ALA A 226 4.17 4.71 -1.58
N ALA A 227 4.64 5.74 -2.29
CA ALA A 227 5.38 5.58 -3.54
C ALA A 227 6.76 4.93 -3.32
N SER A 228 7.49 5.34 -2.29
CA SER A 228 8.77 4.74 -1.91
C SER A 228 8.62 3.27 -1.51
N THR A 229 7.54 2.93 -0.80
CA THR A 229 7.21 1.55 -0.44
C THR A 229 6.85 0.72 -1.70
N SER A 230 6.08 1.31 -2.61
CA SER A 230 5.75 0.67 -3.89
C SER A 230 7.00 0.42 -4.74
N TYR A 231 7.87 1.42 -4.86
CA TYR A 231 9.14 1.29 -5.55
C TYR A 231 10.00 0.17 -4.95
N ALA A 232 10.22 0.21 -3.64
CA ALA A 232 11.01 -0.81 -2.93
C ALA A 232 10.45 -2.22 -3.10
N SER A 233 9.12 -2.36 -3.04
CA SER A 233 8.44 -3.65 -3.20
C SER A 233 8.55 -4.20 -4.61
N LEU A 234 8.24 -3.38 -5.63
CA LEU A 234 8.15 -3.81 -7.03
C LEU A 234 9.52 -4.06 -7.66
N PHE A 235 10.51 -3.23 -7.34
CA PHE A 235 11.85 -3.29 -7.96
C PHE A 235 12.90 -3.96 -7.07
N LYS A 236 12.54 -4.36 -5.84
CA LYS A 236 13.47 -4.99 -4.87
C LYS A 236 14.76 -4.18 -4.67
N THR A 237 14.64 -2.86 -4.72
CA THR A 237 15.75 -1.92 -4.65
C THR A 237 15.47 -0.84 -3.61
N SER A 238 16.48 -0.49 -2.83
CA SER A 238 16.34 0.57 -1.82
C SER A 238 16.10 1.93 -2.48
N PRO A 239 15.07 2.69 -2.05
CA PRO A 239 14.88 4.07 -2.47
C PRO A 239 15.80 5.06 -1.75
N VAL A 240 16.57 4.61 -0.74
CA VAL A 240 17.39 5.49 0.13
C VAL A 240 18.46 6.20 -0.69
N GLY A 241 18.43 7.54 -0.63
CA GLY A 241 19.39 8.40 -1.34
C GLY A 241 18.98 8.78 -2.77
N LEU A 242 17.81 8.33 -3.25
CA LEU A 242 17.28 8.82 -4.53
C LEU A 242 17.00 10.33 -4.46
N LYS A 243 17.35 11.04 -5.53
CA LYS A 243 17.26 12.52 -5.60
C LYS A 243 15.84 13.06 -5.74
N TYR A 244 14.88 12.23 -6.16
CA TYR A 244 13.49 12.63 -6.21
C TYR A 244 12.89 12.65 -4.80
N THR A 245 12.36 13.79 -4.37
CA THR A 245 11.84 14.03 -3.00
C THR A 245 10.38 14.46 -2.96
N ALA A 246 9.71 14.56 -4.13
CA ALA A 246 8.34 15.11 -4.23
C ALA A 246 8.18 16.52 -3.64
N GLY A 247 9.26 17.30 -3.58
CA GLY A 247 9.27 18.65 -2.98
C GLY A 247 9.44 18.68 -1.45
N LEU A 248 9.62 17.53 -0.81
CA LEU A 248 9.99 17.44 0.60
C LEU A 248 11.46 17.84 0.80
N ASP A 249 11.80 18.31 2.00
CA ASP A 249 13.20 18.49 2.38
C ASP A 249 13.95 17.15 2.38
N GLU A 250 15.27 17.21 2.15
CA GLU A 250 16.10 16.01 1.97
C GLU A 250 16.09 15.07 3.20
N ALA A 251 16.05 15.63 4.41
CA ALA A 251 16.06 14.84 5.65
C ALA A 251 14.74 14.07 5.82
N THR A 252 13.62 14.71 5.54
CA THR A 252 12.30 14.07 5.53
C THR A 252 12.18 13.04 4.44
N ALA A 253 12.61 13.35 3.22
CA ALA A 253 12.56 12.39 2.10
C ALA A 253 13.42 11.15 2.41
N LYS A 254 14.66 11.33 2.90
CA LYS A 254 15.55 10.23 3.28
C LYS A 254 14.95 9.37 4.40
N PHE A 255 14.34 9.99 5.42
CA PHE A 255 13.66 9.26 6.48
C PHE A 255 12.54 8.36 5.90
N LEU A 256 11.66 8.91 5.06
CA LEU A 256 10.56 8.15 4.45
C LEU A 256 11.05 7.03 3.52
N GLN A 257 12.12 7.28 2.76
CA GLN A 257 12.79 6.26 1.96
C GLN A 257 13.32 5.10 2.82
N THR A 258 13.91 5.43 3.98
CA THR A 258 14.44 4.43 4.93
C THR A 258 13.30 3.60 5.53
N VAL A 259 12.24 4.26 6.01
CA VAL A 259 11.03 3.58 6.54
C VAL A 259 10.44 2.64 5.50
N ALA A 260 10.30 3.10 4.25
CA ALA A 260 9.78 2.28 3.16
C ALA A 260 10.62 1.01 2.93
N TRP A 261 11.95 1.18 2.88
CA TRP A 261 12.87 0.06 2.65
C TRP A 261 12.85 -0.96 3.79
N GLU A 262 12.97 -0.50 5.04
CA GLU A 262 12.92 -1.37 6.21
C GLU A 262 11.59 -2.12 6.32
N THR A 263 10.48 -1.44 6.05
CA THR A 263 9.16 -2.09 6.06
C THR A 263 9.07 -3.20 5.03
N VAL A 264 9.56 -2.97 3.81
CA VAL A 264 9.56 -3.98 2.75
C VAL A 264 10.44 -5.17 3.12
N GLN A 265 11.64 -4.91 3.67
CA GLN A 265 12.54 -5.99 4.12
C GLN A 265 11.90 -6.85 5.22
N ASP A 266 11.27 -6.22 6.21
CA ASP A 266 10.64 -6.93 7.33
C ASP A 266 9.39 -7.70 6.91
N TYR A 267 8.57 -7.12 6.01
CA TYR A 267 7.35 -7.76 5.53
C TYR A 267 7.62 -9.05 4.74
N PHE A 268 8.70 -9.08 3.97
CA PHE A 268 9.06 -10.22 3.11
C PHE A 268 10.12 -11.17 3.71
N ARG A 269 10.50 -10.96 4.96
CA ARG A 269 11.39 -11.87 5.72
C ARG A 269 10.58 -13.06 6.28
#